data_014803f0a55f6870898798e5ad8437b6
#
_entry.id   014803f0a55f6870898798e5ad8437b6
#
_cell.length_a   1.000
_cell.length_b   1.000
_cell.length_c   1.000
_cell.angle_alpha   90.00
_cell.angle_beta   90.00
_cell.angle_gamma   90.00
#
_symmetry.space_group_name_H-M   'P 1'
#
loop_
_entity.id
_entity.type
_entity.pdbx_description
1 polymer ?
#
loop_
_entity_poly.entity_id
_entity_poly.type
_entity_poly.pdbx_seq_one_letter_code
_entity_poly.pdbx_strand_id
1 'polypeptide(L)'
;MRKTLLLFLIVLAGCFAPATKSSKPVVLVTIPPYAYFVEQIAGDTVSTEIFVPAGANPHTYEPTPKQVEKFAEAKIWFRFGDPIEQKILPFLRERGVKDINLSKGLYLITGVAHKCGDHIHEGKDLHVWLDPLLAMKQAKKISEELSRQWPEHKNLFEQNYAQLAQRLEVLDQEIQAELRPFEGITLMVSHPALGYYCKRYGFHQLSIECEGKDPLPRQVAHVVTEAQNKDVKVIFIEPQYNNKGATLIAEKLELPIYQIDPYALDYFHMMNDLSKSIVNYYGHQK
;
A
#
# COMPACT_ATOMS: atom_id res chain seq x y z
N MET A 1 -53.63 72.76 -6.74
CA MET A 1 -53.33 71.53 -7.55
C MET A 1 -52.02 70.93 -7.05
N ARG A 2 -52.12 69.95 -6.18
CA ARG A 2 -50.93 69.17 -5.64
C ARG A 2 -50.70 67.91 -6.50
N LYS A 3 -49.58 67.83 -7.19
CA LYS A 3 -49.17 66.65 -7.93
C LYS A 3 -48.46 65.72 -7.00
N THR A 4 -49.06 64.58 -6.71
CA THR A 4 -48.50 63.51 -5.93
C THR A 4 -47.60 62.63 -6.87
N LEU A 5 -46.29 62.55 -6.59
CA LEU A 5 -45.33 61.72 -7.32
C LEU A 5 -45.26 60.40 -6.64
N LEU A 6 -45.75 59.35 -7.32
CA LEU A 6 -45.64 57.95 -6.84
C LEU A 6 -44.26 57.38 -7.23
N LEU A 7 -43.42 57.10 -6.27
CA LEU A 7 -42.12 56.44 -6.46
C LEU A 7 -42.33 54.95 -6.44
N PHE A 8 -42.12 54.28 -7.58
CA PHE A 8 -42.15 52.78 -7.67
C PHE A 8 -40.80 52.25 -7.28
N LEU A 9 -40.72 51.57 -6.10
CA LEU A 9 -39.52 50.85 -5.64
C LEU A 9 -39.52 49.47 -6.27
N ILE A 10 -38.65 49.22 -7.27
CA ILE A 10 -38.42 47.89 -7.81
C ILE A 10 -37.45 47.12 -6.87
N VAL A 11 -37.99 46.20 -6.09
CA VAL A 11 -37.19 45.26 -5.28
C VAL A 11 -36.71 44.14 -6.21
N LEU A 12 -35.45 44.18 -6.61
CA LEU A 12 -34.76 43.05 -7.26
C LEU A 12 -34.49 41.97 -6.20
N ALA A 13 -35.38 40.99 -6.12
CA ALA A 13 -35.14 39.77 -5.37
C ALA A 13 -34.08 38.95 -6.12
N GLY A 14 -32.80 39.09 -5.74
CA GLY A 14 -31.73 38.26 -6.20
C GLY A 14 -31.94 36.85 -5.63
N CYS A 15 -32.28 35.85 -6.47
CA CYS A 15 -32.24 34.44 -6.11
C CYS A 15 -30.80 34.05 -5.83
N PHE A 16 -30.39 34.09 -4.57
CA PHE A 16 -29.22 33.33 -4.12
C PHE A 16 -29.58 31.85 -4.13
N ALA A 17 -29.29 31.15 -5.23
CA ALA A 17 -29.26 29.68 -5.22
C ALA A 17 -28.16 29.28 -4.24
N PRO A 18 -28.43 28.37 -3.25
CA PRO A 18 -27.38 27.87 -2.40
C PRO A 18 -26.36 27.15 -3.29
N ALA A 19 -25.09 27.57 -3.20
CA ALA A 19 -24.00 26.86 -3.85
C ALA A 19 -24.02 25.42 -3.31
N THR A 20 -24.50 24.48 -4.11
CA THR A 20 -24.35 23.04 -3.82
C THR A 20 -22.85 22.79 -3.74
N LYS A 21 -22.32 22.48 -2.55
CA LYS A 21 -20.96 21.96 -2.41
C LYS A 21 -20.90 20.73 -3.32
N SER A 22 -20.27 20.88 -4.48
CA SER A 22 -19.95 19.74 -5.33
C SER A 22 -19.11 18.79 -4.50
N SER A 23 -19.65 17.59 -4.21
CA SER A 23 -18.87 16.57 -3.55
C SER A 23 -17.69 16.23 -4.45
N LYS A 24 -16.46 16.18 -3.86
CA LYS A 24 -15.27 15.78 -4.61
C LYS A 24 -15.49 14.41 -5.25
N PRO A 25 -15.03 14.19 -6.50
CA PRO A 25 -15.12 12.87 -7.11
C PRO A 25 -14.34 11.85 -6.29
N VAL A 26 -14.88 10.63 -6.20
CA VAL A 26 -14.30 9.54 -5.41
C VAL A 26 -13.31 8.74 -6.25
N VAL A 27 -12.15 8.47 -5.68
CA VAL A 27 -11.14 7.52 -6.17
C VAL A 27 -11.06 6.37 -5.18
N LEU A 28 -11.27 5.14 -5.64
CA LEU A 28 -11.09 3.93 -4.84
C LEU A 28 -9.65 3.45 -5.00
N VAL A 29 -9.04 3.01 -3.91
CA VAL A 29 -7.74 2.33 -3.88
C VAL A 29 -7.86 1.04 -3.08
N THR A 30 -7.09 0.00 -3.43
CA THR A 30 -7.21 -1.25 -2.69
C THR A 30 -6.57 -1.17 -1.32
N ILE A 31 -5.42 -0.53 -1.18
CA ILE A 31 -4.62 -0.50 0.06
C ILE A 31 -4.21 0.93 0.44
N PRO A 32 -3.97 1.19 1.74
CA PRO A 32 -3.61 2.53 2.22
C PRO A 32 -2.38 3.18 1.55
N PRO A 33 -1.27 2.48 1.20
CA PRO A 33 -0.16 3.11 0.48
C PRO A 33 -0.57 3.76 -0.84
N TYR A 34 -1.55 3.22 -1.55
CA TYR A 34 -2.05 3.85 -2.78
C TYR A 34 -2.94 5.05 -2.51
N ALA A 35 -3.63 5.09 -1.35
CA ALA A 35 -4.33 6.30 -0.92
C ALA A 35 -3.33 7.43 -0.71
N TYR A 36 -2.21 7.16 -0.04
CA TYR A 36 -1.14 8.13 0.11
C TYR A 36 -0.67 8.69 -1.24
N PHE A 37 -0.40 7.84 -2.22
CA PHE A 37 0.05 8.31 -3.54
C PHE A 37 -1.02 9.13 -4.26
N VAL A 38 -2.29 8.72 -4.21
CA VAL A 38 -3.40 9.50 -4.78
C VAL A 38 -3.50 10.86 -4.11
N GLU A 39 -3.44 10.93 -2.79
CA GLU A 39 -3.52 12.17 -2.01
C GLU A 39 -2.33 13.11 -2.30
N GLN A 40 -1.11 12.58 -2.39
CA GLN A 40 0.06 13.37 -2.75
C GLN A 40 -0.03 13.94 -4.17
N ILE A 41 -0.64 13.21 -5.12
CA ILE A 41 -0.76 13.63 -6.53
C ILE A 41 -1.97 14.54 -6.74
N ALA A 42 -3.13 14.13 -6.23
CA ALA A 42 -4.39 14.82 -6.50
C ALA A 42 -4.65 15.99 -5.54
N GLY A 43 -4.03 16.02 -4.37
CA GLY A 43 -4.33 17.00 -3.34
C GLY A 43 -5.82 16.98 -3.00
N ASP A 44 -6.41 18.17 -2.96
CA ASP A 44 -7.83 18.34 -2.59
C ASP A 44 -8.82 18.18 -3.75
N THR A 45 -8.40 17.73 -4.93
CA THR A 45 -9.29 17.63 -6.11
C THR A 45 -10.20 16.40 -6.09
N VAL A 46 -9.81 15.35 -5.37
CA VAL A 46 -10.58 14.11 -5.22
C VAL A 46 -10.73 13.75 -3.74
N SER A 47 -11.63 12.81 -3.45
CA SER A 47 -11.67 12.09 -2.16
C SER A 47 -11.26 10.65 -2.40
N THR A 48 -10.51 10.07 -1.45
CA THR A 48 -9.99 8.70 -1.55
C THR A 48 -10.80 7.77 -0.64
N GLU A 49 -11.23 6.63 -1.17
CA GLU A 49 -11.82 5.52 -0.43
C GLU A 49 -10.88 4.33 -0.48
N ILE A 50 -10.73 3.62 0.63
CA ILE A 50 -9.82 2.49 0.77
C ILE A 50 -10.65 1.20 0.84
N PHE A 51 -10.38 0.26 -0.07
CA PHE A 51 -11.08 -1.02 -0.13
C PHE A 51 -10.76 -1.90 1.08
N VAL A 52 -9.47 -2.09 1.40
CA VAL A 52 -9.00 -2.83 2.58
C VAL A 52 -8.57 -1.82 3.64
N PRO A 53 -9.33 -1.64 4.72
CA PRO A 53 -8.99 -0.65 5.74
C PRO A 53 -7.70 -1.02 6.48
N ALA A 54 -7.07 -0.04 7.11
CA ALA A 54 -5.88 -0.24 7.93
C ALA A 54 -6.09 -1.35 8.97
N GLY A 55 -5.10 -2.22 9.12
CA GLY A 55 -5.13 -3.35 10.05
C GLY A 55 -5.89 -4.59 9.57
N ALA A 56 -6.66 -4.52 8.48
CA ALA A 56 -7.30 -5.69 7.89
C ALA A 56 -6.32 -6.47 7.01
N ASN A 57 -6.48 -7.80 6.98
CA ASN A 57 -5.68 -8.66 6.10
C ASN A 57 -6.17 -8.54 4.63
N PRO A 58 -5.34 -8.01 3.71
CA PRO A 58 -5.75 -7.76 2.33
C PRO A 58 -6.09 -9.03 1.54
N HIS A 59 -5.56 -10.19 1.92
CA HIS A 59 -5.81 -11.45 1.21
C HIS A 59 -7.12 -12.14 1.61
N THR A 60 -7.70 -11.76 2.76
CA THR A 60 -8.91 -12.40 3.29
C THR A 60 -10.05 -11.41 3.58
N TYR A 61 -9.81 -10.11 3.37
CA TYR A 61 -10.81 -9.08 3.63
C TYR A 61 -12.03 -9.24 2.72
N GLU A 62 -13.22 -9.17 3.31
CA GLU A 62 -14.48 -9.16 2.58
C GLU A 62 -15.27 -7.90 2.94
N PRO A 63 -15.50 -7.00 1.96
CA PRO A 63 -16.27 -5.81 2.22
C PRO A 63 -17.75 -6.14 2.46
N THR A 64 -18.37 -5.39 3.34
CA THR A 64 -19.82 -5.46 3.52
C THR A 64 -20.56 -4.95 2.29
N PRO A 65 -21.84 -5.37 2.06
CA PRO A 65 -22.64 -4.84 0.95
C PRO A 65 -22.73 -3.31 0.93
N LYS A 66 -22.81 -2.66 2.10
CA LYS A 66 -22.83 -1.19 2.21
C LYS A 66 -21.53 -0.55 1.74
N GLN A 67 -20.39 -1.17 2.01
CA GLN A 67 -19.10 -0.69 1.51
C GLN A 67 -18.99 -0.88 0.00
N VAL A 68 -19.45 -2.01 -0.54
CA VAL A 68 -19.46 -2.27 -1.99
C VAL A 68 -20.31 -1.23 -2.73
N GLU A 69 -21.49 -0.87 -2.21
CA GLU A 69 -22.31 0.22 -2.78
C GLU A 69 -21.57 1.56 -2.75
N LYS A 70 -20.86 1.88 -1.67
CA LYS A 70 -20.04 3.09 -1.57
C LYS A 70 -18.89 3.09 -2.58
N PHE A 71 -18.24 1.95 -2.77
CA PHE A 71 -17.17 1.80 -3.76
C PHE A 71 -17.65 2.01 -5.19
N ALA A 72 -18.92 1.71 -5.47
CA ALA A 72 -19.53 1.96 -6.76
C ALA A 72 -19.74 3.45 -7.12
N GLU A 73 -19.55 4.37 -6.14
CA GLU A 73 -19.55 5.81 -6.39
C GLU A 73 -18.22 6.30 -7.00
N ALA A 74 -17.17 5.47 -6.92
CA ALA A 74 -15.85 5.84 -7.44
C ALA A 74 -15.84 5.97 -8.98
N LYS A 75 -14.99 6.88 -9.47
CA LYS A 75 -14.74 7.03 -10.91
C LYS A 75 -13.60 6.16 -11.38
N ILE A 76 -12.60 5.95 -10.54
CA ILE A 76 -11.44 5.12 -10.80
C ILE A 76 -11.18 4.24 -9.57
N TRP A 77 -10.73 3.01 -9.80
CA TRP A 77 -10.20 2.11 -8.79
C TRP A 77 -8.76 1.72 -9.12
N PHE A 78 -7.80 2.18 -8.31
CA PHE A 78 -6.41 1.75 -8.37
C PHE A 78 -6.22 0.50 -7.53
N ARG A 79 -5.82 -0.59 -8.17
CA ARG A 79 -5.65 -1.91 -7.56
C ARG A 79 -4.29 -2.51 -7.88
N PHE A 80 -3.85 -3.50 -7.10
CA PHE A 80 -2.54 -4.14 -7.30
C PHE A 80 -2.59 -5.54 -7.89
N GLY A 81 -3.78 -6.11 -8.04
CA GLY A 81 -3.97 -7.40 -8.73
C GLY A 81 -4.21 -8.58 -7.79
N ASP A 82 -4.47 -8.33 -6.51
CA ASP A 82 -4.79 -9.39 -5.55
C ASP A 82 -6.07 -10.14 -5.95
N PRO A 83 -6.12 -11.49 -5.75
CA PRO A 83 -7.31 -12.28 -6.04
C PRO A 83 -8.60 -11.79 -5.39
N ILE A 84 -8.53 -11.15 -4.20
CA ILE A 84 -9.71 -10.62 -3.51
C ILE A 84 -10.43 -9.54 -4.32
N GLU A 85 -9.69 -8.76 -5.10
CA GLU A 85 -10.24 -7.72 -5.96
C GLU A 85 -11.16 -8.30 -7.04
N GLN A 86 -10.89 -9.54 -7.49
CA GLN A 86 -11.66 -10.20 -8.55
C GLN A 86 -13.10 -10.48 -8.14
N LYS A 87 -13.37 -10.62 -6.84
CA LYS A 87 -14.72 -10.92 -6.33
C LYS A 87 -15.72 -9.80 -6.64
N ILE A 88 -15.29 -8.54 -6.56
CA ILE A 88 -16.18 -7.39 -6.77
C ILE A 88 -15.91 -6.62 -8.06
N LEU A 89 -14.83 -6.94 -8.77
CA LEU A 89 -14.45 -6.28 -10.00
C LEU A 89 -15.55 -6.24 -11.06
N PRO A 90 -16.29 -7.35 -11.35
CA PRO A 90 -17.39 -7.31 -12.30
C PRO A 90 -18.48 -6.32 -11.91
N PHE A 91 -18.90 -6.34 -10.64
CA PHE A 91 -19.93 -5.44 -10.11
C PHE A 91 -19.54 -3.97 -10.25
N LEU A 92 -18.31 -3.60 -9.88
CA LEU A 92 -17.86 -2.21 -9.98
C LEU A 92 -17.72 -1.75 -11.44
N ARG A 93 -17.29 -2.64 -12.34
CA ARG A 93 -17.25 -2.34 -13.79
C ARG A 93 -18.63 -2.08 -14.38
N GLU A 94 -19.64 -2.86 -13.99
CA GLU A 94 -21.04 -2.65 -14.41
C GLU A 94 -21.58 -1.30 -13.92
N ARG A 95 -21.09 -0.78 -12.82
CA ARG A 95 -21.42 0.55 -12.29
C ARG A 95 -20.57 1.67 -12.90
N GLY A 96 -19.71 1.35 -13.86
CA GLY A 96 -18.90 2.33 -14.59
C GLY A 96 -17.61 2.74 -13.88
N VAL A 97 -17.19 2.02 -12.84
CA VAL A 97 -15.91 2.26 -12.19
C VAL A 97 -14.77 1.75 -13.10
N LYS A 98 -13.87 2.65 -13.47
CA LYS A 98 -12.68 2.32 -14.27
C LYS A 98 -11.62 1.69 -13.39
N ASP A 99 -11.29 0.41 -13.58
CA ASP A 99 -10.25 -0.26 -12.81
C ASP A 99 -8.87 -0.16 -13.47
N ILE A 100 -7.85 0.16 -12.69
CA ILE A 100 -6.46 0.28 -13.10
C ILE A 100 -5.59 -0.63 -12.25
N ASN A 101 -5.06 -1.71 -12.84
CA ASN A 101 -4.08 -2.55 -12.15
C ASN A 101 -2.69 -1.90 -12.19
N LEU A 102 -2.18 -1.46 -11.05
CA LEU A 102 -0.90 -0.77 -10.90
C LEU A 102 0.31 -1.71 -11.06
N SER A 103 0.12 -3.02 -10.93
CA SER A 103 1.17 -4.02 -11.15
C SER A 103 1.28 -4.45 -12.63
N LYS A 104 0.28 -4.12 -13.47
CA LYS A 104 0.29 -4.47 -14.89
C LYS A 104 1.42 -3.75 -15.62
N GLY A 105 2.29 -4.52 -16.28
CA GLY A 105 3.45 -4.00 -17.02
C GLY A 105 4.73 -3.90 -16.18
N LEU A 106 4.67 -4.23 -14.89
CA LEU A 106 5.86 -4.42 -14.06
C LEU A 106 6.35 -5.86 -14.13
N TYR A 107 7.66 -6.04 -14.00
CA TYR A 107 8.24 -7.38 -13.82
C TYR A 107 7.97 -7.83 -12.38
N LEU A 108 7.06 -8.77 -12.22
CA LEU A 108 6.74 -9.33 -10.91
C LEU A 108 7.71 -10.46 -10.59
N ILE A 109 8.37 -10.37 -9.42
CA ILE A 109 9.18 -11.47 -8.91
C ILE A 109 8.27 -12.66 -8.57
N THR A 110 8.80 -13.86 -8.72
CA THR A 110 8.14 -15.03 -8.17
C THR A 110 8.19 -14.88 -6.65
N GLY A 111 7.05 -14.98 -5.99
CA GLY A 111 6.99 -15.00 -4.53
C GLY A 111 7.96 -16.07 -4.06
N VAL A 112 8.64 -15.85 -2.92
CA VAL A 112 9.63 -16.78 -2.44
C VAL A 112 8.98 -18.15 -2.39
N ALA A 113 9.44 -19.05 -3.27
CA ALA A 113 9.00 -20.42 -3.26
C ALA A 113 9.47 -21.03 -1.93
N HIS A 114 8.65 -20.88 -0.89
CA HIS A 114 8.89 -21.63 0.32
C HIS A 114 8.65 -23.09 -0.01
N LYS A 115 9.67 -23.90 0.13
CA LYS A 115 9.50 -25.33 0.25
C LYS A 115 8.72 -25.61 1.53
N CYS A 116 7.38 -25.49 1.42
CA CYS A 116 6.49 -25.99 2.44
C CYS A 116 6.36 -27.51 2.24
N GLY A 117 7.38 -28.28 2.65
CA GLY A 117 7.50 -29.69 2.29
C GLY A 117 7.87 -29.84 0.80
N ASP A 118 7.15 -30.71 0.08
CA ASP A 118 7.43 -31.04 -1.34
C ASP A 118 6.72 -30.13 -2.35
N HIS A 119 5.98 -29.12 -1.91
CA HIS A 119 5.22 -28.21 -2.78
C HIS A 119 5.95 -26.89 -2.99
N ILE A 120 6.15 -26.53 -4.27
CA ILE A 120 6.67 -25.23 -4.71
C ILE A 120 5.46 -24.41 -5.18
N HIS A 121 5.14 -23.29 -4.50
CA HIS A 121 4.08 -22.39 -4.94
C HIS A 121 4.66 -21.29 -5.83
N GLU A 122 4.25 -21.27 -7.10
CA GLU A 122 4.67 -20.29 -8.10
C GLU A 122 3.72 -19.07 -8.11
N GLY A 123 3.43 -18.48 -6.96
CA GLY A 123 2.70 -17.23 -6.89
C GLY A 123 3.58 -16.06 -7.32
N LYS A 124 2.97 -15.00 -7.89
CA LYS A 124 3.67 -13.72 -8.07
C LYS A 124 3.56 -12.92 -6.79
N ASP A 125 4.70 -12.39 -6.33
CA ASP A 125 4.70 -11.42 -5.25
C ASP A 125 4.07 -10.11 -5.74
N LEU A 126 3.08 -9.61 -5.02
CA LEU A 126 2.35 -8.41 -5.36
C LEU A 126 2.73 -7.20 -4.50
N HIS A 127 3.65 -7.34 -3.52
CA HIS A 127 4.08 -6.27 -2.60
C HIS A 127 5.04 -5.27 -3.28
N VAL A 128 4.72 -4.91 -4.51
CA VAL A 128 5.56 -4.10 -5.41
C VAL A 128 5.89 -2.73 -4.83
N TRP A 129 4.97 -2.15 -4.05
CA TRP A 129 5.15 -0.82 -3.46
C TRP A 129 6.29 -0.75 -2.43
N LEU A 130 6.78 -1.89 -1.94
CA LEU A 130 7.90 -1.95 -0.98
C LEU A 130 9.30 -1.78 -1.63
N ASP A 131 9.34 -1.58 -2.94
CA ASP A 131 10.49 -1.02 -3.66
C ASP A 131 10.14 0.43 -4.06
N PRO A 132 10.83 1.47 -3.53
CA PRO A 132 10.49 2.87 -3.82
C PRO A 132 10.52 3.24 -5.28
N LEU A 133 11.41 2.60 -6.09
CA LEU A 133 11.48 2.88 -7.52
C LEU A 133 10.33 2.22 -8.30
N LEU A 134 9.82 1.08 -7.82
CA LEU A 134 8.62 0.49 -8.38
C LEU A 134 7.36 1.23 -7.91
N ALA A 135 7.32 1.69 -6.66
CA ALA A 135 6.28 2.59 -6.15
C ALA A 135 6.20 3.89 -6.97
N MET A 136 7.34 4.47 -7.36
CA MET A 136 7.40 5.62 -8.25
C MET A 136 6.76 5.34 -9.62
N LYS A 137 6.97 4.14 -10.18
CA LYS A 137 6.29 3.73 -11.44
C LYS A 137 4.78 3.58 -11.26
N GLN A 138 4.33 3.07 -10.11
CA GLN A 138 2.91 2.98 -9.78
C GLN A 138 2.31 4.38 -9.59
N ALA A 139 2.99 5.28 -8.87
CA ALA A 139 2.58 6.67 -8.69
C ALA A 139 2.49 7.43 -10.04
N LYS A 140 3.43 7.17 -10.97
CA LYS A 140 3.36 7.70 -12.34
C LYS A 140 2.06 7.28 -13.04
N LYS A 141 1.73 6.00 -12.97
CA LYS A 141 0.51 5.48 -13.58
C LYS A 141 -0.75 6.08 -12.94
N ILE A 142 -0.74 6.30 -11.63
CA ILE A 142 -1.82 7.03 -10.93
C ILE A 142 -1.96 8.43 -11.50
N SER A 143 -0.87 9.22 -11.59
CA SER A 143 -0.88 10.59 -12.15
C SER A 143 -1.41 10.63 -13.59
N GLU A 144 -0.96 9.70 -14.43
CA GLU A 144 -1.41 9.62 -15.82
C GLU A 144 -2.92 9.31 -15.94
N GLU A 145 -3.43 8.40 -15.11
CA GLU A 145 -4.87 8.05 -15.15
C GLU A 145 -5.75 9.14 -14.55
N LEU A 146 -5.30 9.81 -13.47
CA LEU A 146 -5.97 10.98 -12.93
C LEU A 146 -6.02 12.12 -13.96
N SER A 147 -4.92 12.38 -14.67
CA SER A 147 -4.85 13.40 -15.72
C SER A 147 -5.74 13.10 -16.92
N ARG A 148 -5.95 11.82 -17.26
CA ARG A 148 -6.90 11.43 -18.29
C ARG A 148 -8.35 11.60 -17.85
N GLN A 149 -8.64 11.35 -16.57
CA GLN A 149 -9.98 11.44 -16.01
C GLN A 149 -10.40 12.88 -15.76
N TRP A 150 -9.47 13.74 -15.32
CA TRP A 150 -9.68 15.15 -15.00
C TRP A 150 -8.63 16.02 -15.69
N PRO A 151 -8.76 16.24 -17.02
CA PRO A 151 -7.76 17.00 -17.80
C PRO A 151 -7.55 18.43 -17.33
N GLU A 152 -8.55 19.02 -16.69
CA GLU A 152 -8.49 20.37 -16.10
C GLU A 152 -7.48 20.48 -14.95
N HIS A 153 -7.17 19.37 -14.29
CA HIS A 153 -6.19 19.29 -13.19
C HIS A 153 -4.84 18.69 -13.63
N LYS A 154 -4.64 18.38 -14.91
CA LYS A 154 -3.45 17.68 -15.41
C LYS A 154 -2.13 18.32 -14.95
N ASN A 155 -1.99 19.64 -15.10
CA ASN A 155 -0.75 20.32 -14.72
C ASN A 155 -0.44 20.18 -13.21
N LEU A 156 -1.47 20.22 -12.36
CA LEU A 156 -1.33 20.00 -10.93
C LEU A 156 -0.85 18.56 -10.64
N PHE A 157 -1.48 17.57 -11.25
CA PHE A 157 -1.12 16.17 -11.05
C PHE A 157 0.30 15.85 -11.52
N GLU A 158 0.71 16.37 -12.68
CA GLU A 158 2.06 16.19 -13.20
C GLU A 158 3.12 16.88 -12.31
N GLN A 159 2.85 18.09 -11.82
CA GLN A 159 3.73 18.80 -10.90
C GLN A 159 3.87 18.08 -9.56
N ASN A 160 2.76 17.66 -8.96
CA ASN A 160 2.75 16.95 -7.69
C ASN A 160 3.42 15.57 -7.81
N TYR A 161 3.19 14.84 -8.93
CA TYR A 161 3.89 13.61 -9.21
C TYR A 161 5.41 13.83 -9.31
N ALA A 162 5.87 14.87 -9.99
CA ALA A 162 7.29 15.16 -10.10
C ALA A 162 7.95 15.36 -8.72
N GLN A 163 7.27 16.06 -7.81
CA GLN A 163 7.73 16.25 -6.42
C GLN A 163 7.74 14.92 -5.66
N LEU A 164 6.68 14.11 -5.79
CA LEU A 164 6.60 12.79 -5.15
C LEU A 164 7.69 11.86 -5.68
N ALA A 165 7.93 11.85 -6.99
CA ALA A 165 8.95 11.02 -7.62
C ALA A 165 10.35 11.38 -7.10
N GLN A 166 10.68 12.67 -7.00
CA GLN A 166 11.93 13.13 -6.42
C GLN A 166 12.10 12.67 -4.96
N ARG A 167 11.05 12.78 -4.15
CA ARG A 167 11.08 12.31 -2.74
C ARG A 167 11.27 10.80 -2.64
N LEU A 168 10.64 10.01 -3.52
CA LEU A 168 10.82 8.55 -3.56
C LEU A 168 12.23 8.16 -3.98
N GLU A 169 12.82 8.89 -4.91
CA GLU A 169 14.21 8.67 -5.33
C GLU A 169 15.20 8.98 -4.19
N VAL A 170 14.99 10.09 -3.47
CA VAL A 170 15.81 10.44 -2.29
C VAL A 170 15.65 9.39 -1.20
N LEU A 171 14.42 8.97 -0.90
CA LEU A 171 14.16 7.90 0.07
C LEU A 171 14.91 6.62 -0.26
N ASP A 172 14.88 6.20 -1.53
CA ASP A 172 15.60 5.01 -2.00
C ASP A 172 17.13 5.14 -1.78
N GLN A 173 17.69 6.30 -2.12
CA GLN A 173 19.13 6.57 -1.95
C GLN A 173 19.52 6.58 -0.46
N GLU A 174 18.72 7.20 0.40
CA GLU A 174 18.95 7.23 1.85
C GLU A 174 18.91 5.82 2.45
N ILE A 175 17.88 5.03 2.15
CA ILE A 175 17.76 3.65 2.61
C ILE A 175 18.92 2.81 2.08
N GLN A 176 19.29 2.93 0.82
CA GLN A 176 20.40 2.19 0.23
C GLN A 176 21.74 2.53 0.91
N ALA A 177 21.98 3.80 1.22
CA ALA A 177 23.19 4.23 1.91
C ALA A 177 23.23 3.69 3.35
N GLU A 178 22.11 3.75 4.07
CA GLU A 178 21.97 3.29 5.45
C GLU A 178 22.13 1.77 5.56
N LEU A 179 21.56 1.02 4.62
CA LEU A 179 21.51 -0.45 4.66
C LEU A 179 22.68 -1.16 3.96
N ARG A 180 23.49 -0.43 3.20
CA ARG A 180 24.66 -0.99 2.51
C ARG A 180 25.60 -1.85 3.40
N PRO A 181 25.88 -1.47 4.68
CA PRO A 181 26.72 -2.30 5.55
C PRO A 181 26.15 -3.68 5.89
N PHE A 182 24.85 -3.89 5.64
CA PHE A 182 24.10 -5.10 6.01
C PHE A 182 23.73 -5.98 4.80
N GLU A 183 24.28 -5.71 3.61
CA GLU A 183 24.05 -6.52 2.42
C GLU A 183 24.32 -8.01 2.70
N GLY A 184 23.44 -8.90 2.24
CA GLY A 184 23.52 -10.35 2.41
C GLY A 184 22.86 -10.90 3.69
N ILE A 185 22.39 -10.07 4.62
CA ILE A 185 21.66 -10.57 5.80
C ILE A 185 20.31 -11.19 5.42
N THR A 186 19.77 -11.98 6.33
CA THR A 186 18.43 -12.57 6.18
C THR A 186 17.45 -11.88 7.13
N LEU A 187 16.39 -11.29 6.56
CA LEU A 187 15.24 -10.75 7.29
C LEU A 187 14.20 -11.84 7.50
N MET A 188 13.88 -12.14 8.75
CA MET A 188 12.85 -13.11 9.09
C MET A 188 11.53 -12.39 9.31
N VAL A 189 10.49 -12.83 8.59
CA VAL A 189 9.18 -12.18 8.54
C VAL A 189 8.06 -13.17 8.84
N SER A 190 6.98 -12.72 9.48
CA SER A 190 5.79 -13.57 9.66
C SER A 190 5.13 -13.88 8.32
N HIS A 191 4.89 -12.88 7.50
CA HIS A 191 4.34 -12.96 6.14
C HIS A 191 5.37 -12.52 5.09
N PRO A 192 5.47 -13.16 3.90
CA PRO A 192 6.51 -12.88 2.91
C PRO A 192 6.28 -11.58 2.10
N ALA A 193 6.05 -10.44 2.77
CA ALA A 193 5.81 -9.17 2.10
C ALA A 193 7.08 -8.47 1.60
N LEU A 194 8.25 -8.72 2.22
CA LEU A 194 9.46 -7.93 1.98
C LEU A 194 10.29 -8.38 0.76
N GLY A 195 9.73 -9.17 -0.15
CA GLY A 195 10.48 -9.72 -1.30
C GLY A 195 11.11 -8.65 -2.19
N TYR A 196 10.37 -7.58 -2.53
CA TYR A 196 10.89 -6.47 -3.35
C TYR A 196 11.88 -5.62 -2.57
N TYR A 197 11.64 -5.36 -1.29
CA TYR A 197 12.56 -4.65 -0.42
C TYR A 197 13.90 -5.40 -0.30
N CYS A 198 13.85 -6.69 0.00
CA CYS A 198 15.03 -7.55 0.07
C CYS A 198 15.82 -7.55 -1.24
N LYS A 199 15.12 -7.69 -2.38
CA LYS A 199 15.75 -7.64 -3.70
C LYS A 199 16.40 -6.30 -3.98
N ARG A 200 15.77 -5.18 -3.57
CA ARG A 200 16.28 -3.83 -3.80
C ARG A 200 17.55 -3.55 -3.02
N TYR A 201 17.62 -3.99 -1.76
CA TYR A 201 18.70 -3.66 -0.84
C TYR A 201 19.67 -4.80 -0.55
N GLY A 202 19.61 -5.88 -1.33
CA GLY A 202 20.59 -6.98 -1.26
C GLY A 202 20.39 -7.93 -0.08
N PHE A 203 19.16 -8.12 0.41
CA PHE A 203 18.83 -9.00 1.52
C PHE A 203 18.20 -10.32 1.05
N HIS A 204 18.16 -11.27 1.96
CA HIS A 204 17.38 -12.50 1.83
C HIS A 204 16.12 -12.41 2.71
N GLN A 205 15.02 -12.98 2.27
CA GLN A 205 13.81 -13.11 3.07
C GLN A 205 13.64 -14.56 3.53
N LEU A 206 13.37 -14.76 4.83
CA LEU A 206 12.93 -16.03 5.41
C LEU A 206 11.55 -15.83 6.02
N SER A 207 10.51 -16.45 5.48
CA SER A 207 9.17 -16.30 6.05
C SER A 207 8.81 -17.48 6.96
N ILE A 208 7.96 -17.17 7.94
CA ILE A 208 7.48 -18.13 8.94
C ILE A 208 6.21 -18.81 8.43
N GLU A 209 5.27 -18.04 7.92
CA GLU A 209 4.03 -18.62 7.38
C GLU A 209 4.27 -19.39 6.07
N CYS A 210 3.39 -20.32 5.84
CA CYS A 210 3.34 -21.11 4.63
C CYS A 210 1.93 -20.98 4.04
N GLU A 211 1.81 -20.43 2.81
CA GLU A 211 0.53 -20.28 2.12
C GLU A 211 -0.52 -19.43 2.90
N GLY A 212 -0.09 -18.41 3.64
CA GLY A 212 -0.99 -17.62 4.47
C GLY A 212 -1.50 -18.34 5.72
N LYS A 213 -0.83 -19.45 6.14
CA LYS A 213 -1.21 -20.23 7.30
C LYS A 213 -0.06 -20.31 8.31
N ASP A 214 -0.41 -20.46 9.59
CA ASP A 214 0.56 -20.75 10.63
C ASP A 214 1.34 -22.04 10.31
N PRO A 215 2.65 -22.08 10.62
CA PRO A 215 3.49 -23.25 10.32
C PRO A 215 3.08 -24.48 11.13
N LEU A 216 3.09 -25.64 10.49
CA LEU A 216 2.94 -26.91 11.18
C LEU A 216 4.15 -27.20 12.08
N PRO A 217 4.05 -28.03 13.14
CA PRO A 217 5.16 -28.31 14.06
C PRO A 217 6.47 -28.72 13.38
N ARG A 218 6.41 -29.51 12.30
CA ARG A 218 7.59 -29.91 11.51
C ARG A 218 8.22 -28.72 10.76
N GLN A 219 7.40 -27.76 10.33
CA GLN A 219 7.88 -26.56 9.65
C GLN A 219 8.52 -25.60 10.63
N VAL A 220 8.00 -25.49 11.86
CA VAL A 220 8.62 -24.72 12.94
C VAL A 220 10.06 -25.18 13.18
N ALA A 221 10.32 -26.50 13.27
CA ALA A 221 11.67 -27.02 13.47
C ALA A 221 12.62 -26.65 12.32
N HIS A 222 12.15 -26.74 11.08
CA HIS A 222 12.92 -26.34 9.90
C HIS A 222 13.24 -24.85 9.90
N VAL A 223 12.24 -24.01 10.12
CA VAL A 223 12.40 -22.54 10.15
C VAL A 223 13.35 -22.11 11.26
N VAL A 224 13.29 -22.72 12.45
CA VAL A 224 14.23 -22.49 13.57
C VAL A 224 15.66 -22.80 13.14
N THR A 225 15.89 -23.96 12.51
CA THR A 225 17.24 -24.34 12.03
C THR A 225 17.75 -23.37 10.96
N GLU A 226 16.90 -22.98 10.01
CA GLU A 226 17.27 -22.01 8.98
C GLU A 226 17.62 -20.64 9.57
N ALA A 227 16.84 -20.17 10.54
CA ALA A 227 17.07 -18.88 11.20
C ALA A 227 18.41 -18.87 11.95
N GLN A 228 18.76 -19.97 12.64
CA GLN A 228 20.06 -20.14 13.32
C GLN A 228 21.22 -20.14 12.32
N ASN A 229 21.10 -20.89 11.22
CA ASN A 229 22.14 -20.98 10.19
C ASN A 229 22.37 -19.64 9.47
N LYS A 230 21.37 -18.76 9.43
CA LYS A 230 21.39 -17.46 8.73
C LYS A 230 21.59 -16.28 9.66
N ASP A 231 21.94 -16.54 10.92
CA ASP A 231 22.24 -15.52 11.94
C ASP A 231 21.16 -14.42 12.04
N VAL A 232 19.88 -14.84 12.04
CA VAL A 232 18.73 -13.94 12.19
C VAL A 232 18.76 -13.26 13.56
N LYS A 233 18.50 -11.96 13.61
CA LYS A 233 18.58 -11.15 14.84
C LYS A 233 17.23 -10.68 15.37
N VAL A 234 16.21 -10.64 14.53
CA VAL A 234 14.88 -10.14 14.85
C VAL A 234 13.85 -10.82 13.97
N ILE A 235 12.64 -10.98 14.48
CA ILE A 235 11.49 -11.44 13.71
C ILE A 235 10.56 -10.26 13.46
N PHE A 236 10.35 -9.92 12.19
CA PHE A 236 9.41 -8.91 11.78
C PHE A 236 8.01 -9.52 11.67
N ILE A 237 7.04 -8.91 12.35
CA ILE A 237 5.64 -9.32 12.31
C ILE A 237 4.78 -8.20 11.74
N GLU A 238 3.63 -8.57 11.18
CA GLU A 238 2.67 -7.65 10.61
C GLU A 238 1.34 -7.72 11.37
N PRO A 239 0.70 -6.58 11.70
CA PRO A 239 -0.53 -6.56 12.50
C PRO A 239 -1.74 -7.19 11.79
N GLN A 240 -1.67 -7.32 10.46
CA GLN A 240 -2.74 -7.88 9.62
C GLN A 240 -2.86 -9.40 9.73
N TYR A 241 -1.86 -10.09 10.29
CA TYR A 241 -1.78 -11.55 10.29
C TYR A 241 -1.81 -12.14 11.69
N ASN A 242 -2.09 -13.45 11.76
CA ASN A 242 -1.95 -14.19 13.00
C ASN A 242 -0.48 -14.48 13.27
N ASN A 243 0.08 -13.91 14.32
CA ASN A 243 1.50 -13.99 14.62
C ASN A 243 1.86 -15.06 15.67
N LYS A 244 0.96 -16.03 15.98
CA LYS A 244 1.22 -17.08 16.97
C LYS A 244 2.44 -17.95 16.62
N GLY A 245 2.57 -18.33 15.35
CA GLY A 245 3.74 -19.07 14.86
C GLY A 245 5.04 -18.28 15.02
N ALA A 246 5.00 -16.97 14.71
CA ALA A 246 6.14 -16.08 14.87
C ALA A 246 6.54 -15.93 16.35
N THR A 247 5.58 -15.78 17.25
CA THR A 247 5.82 -15.70 18.69
C THR A 247 6.47 -16.96 19.23
N LEU A 248 5.96 -18.14 18.85
CA LEU A 248 6.53 -19.44 19.26
C LEU A 248 7.98 -19.61 18.80
N ILE A 249 8.29 -19.16 17.57
CA ILE A 249 9.64 -19.24 17.03
C ILE A 249 10.57 -18.23 17.70
N ALA A 250 10.08 -17.02 17.98
CA ALA A 250 10.82 -16.01 18.71
C ALA A 250 11.24 -16.51 20.12
N GLU A 251 10.31 -17.14 20.85
CA GLU A 251 10.59 -17.76 22.15
C GLU A 251 11.66 -18.85 22.07
N LYS A 252 11.56 -19.73 21.05
CA LYS A 252 12.54 -20.82 20.84
C LYS A 252 13.94 -20.34 20.47
N LEU A 253 14.03 -19.23 19.76
CA LEU A 253 15.29 -18.63 19.30
C LEU A 253 15.82 -17.56 20.24
N GLU A 254 15.05 -17.16 21.26
CA GLU A 254 15.34 -16.03 22.16
C GLU A 254 15.55 -14.72 21.35
N LEU A 255 14.79 -14.54 20.28
CA LEU A 255 14.88 -13.39 19.41
C LEU A 255 13.79 -12.35 19.73
N PRO A 256 14.11 -11.05 19.61
CA PRO A 256 13.11 -10.00 19.69
C PRO A 256 12.14 -10.05 18.51
N ILE A 257 10.91 -9.55 18.76
CA ILE A 257 9.90 -9.31 17.74
C ILE A 257 9.82 -7.82 17.49
N TYR A 258 9.77 -7.41 16.23
CA TYR A 258 9.51 -6.05 15.80
C TYR A 258 8.30 -6.00 14.87
N GLN A 259 7.34 -5.13 15.18
CA GLN A 259 6.14 -4.98 14.36
C GLN A 259 6.38 -3.94 13.27
N ILE A 260 6.13 -4.34 12.02
CA ILE A 260 6.11 -3.46 10.85
C ILE A 260 4.69 -3.44 10.28
N ASP A 261 4.31 -2.36 9.60
CA ASP A 261 3.04 -2.30 8.87
C ASP A 261 3.27 -1.94 7.39
N PRO A 262 3.48 -2.94 6.50
CA PRO A 262 3.67 -2.70 5.06
C PRO A 262 2.50 -2.00 4.38
N TYR A 263 1.35 -1.96 5.03
CA TYR A 263 0.12 -1.33 4.54
C TYR A 263 -0.16 0.03 5.21
N ALA A 264 0.80 0.60 5.95
CA ALA A 264 0.62 1.90 6.58
C ALA A 264 0.32 3.00 5.57
N LEU A 265 -0.56 3.94 5.94
CA LEU A 265 -0.91 5.08 5.10
C LEU A 265 0.31 6.00 4.89
N ASP A 266 1.07 6.29 5.94
CA ASP A 266 2.29 7.09 5.82
C ASP A 266 3.44 6.23 5.25
N TYR A 267 3.51 6.21 3.92
CA TYR A 267 4.47 5.42 3.18
C TYR A 267 5.93 5.73 3.54
N PHE A 268 6.28 7.01 3.66
CA PHE A 268 7.67 7.42 3.95
C PHE A 268 8.08 7.05 5.38
N HIS A 269 7.18 7.24 6.31
CA HIS A 269 7.43 6.84 7.70
C HIS A 269 7.64 5.33 7.80
N MET A 270 6.78 4.54 7.19
CA MET A 270 6.86 3.07 7.18
C MET A 270 8.20 2.57 6.60
N MET A 271 8.61 3.10 5.45
CA MET A 271 9.86 2.69 4.81
C MET A 271 11.10 3.07 5.64
N ASN A 272 11.10 4.27 6.25
CA ASN A 272 12.17 4.71 7.14
C ASN A 272 12.22 3.93 8.45
N ASP A 273 11.06 3.58 9.01
CA ASP A 273 10.97 2.79 10.24
C ASP A 273 11.52 1.38 10.04
N LEU A 274 11.16 0.74 8.93
CA LEU A 274 11.71 -0.56 8.54
C LEU A 274 13.24 -0.49 8.40
N SER A 275 13.78 0.50 7.69
CA SER A 275 15.22 0.68 7.51
C SER A 275 15.94 0.85 8.85
N LYS A 276 15.48 1.75 9.69
CA LYS A 276 16.05 2.01 11.02
C LYS A 276 15.98 0.79 11.93
N SER A 277 14.91 0.01 11.86
CA SER A 277 14.79 -1.21 12.67
C SER A 277 15.86 -2.24 12.27
N ILE A 278 16.15 -2.39 10.98
CA ILE A 278 17.21 -3.26 10.49
C ILE A 278 18.58 -2.80 11.05
N VAL A 279 18.89 -1.51 10.94
CA VAL A 279 20.12 -0.94 11.51
C VAL A 279 20.23 -1.20 13.01
N ASN A 280 19.15 -1.01 13.75
CA ASN A 280 19.14 -1.23 15.21
C ASN A 280 19.43 -2.68 15.59
N TYR A 281 18.84 -3.65 14.91
CA TYR A 281 19.00 -5.06 15.29
C TYR A 281 20.27 -5.72 14.72
N TYR A 282 20.75 -5.28 13.57
CA TYR A 282 21.94 -5.84 12.94
C TYR A 282 23.20 -4.99 13.12
N GLY A 283 23.08 -3.73 13.55
CA GLY A 283 24.21 -2.79 13.74
C GLY A 283 24.93 -2.90 15.08
N HIS A 284 24.33 -3.49 16.10
CA HIS A 284 24.91 -3.56 17.46
C HIS A 284 25.92 -4.71 17.66
N GLN A 285 26.47 -5.25 16.57
CA GLN A 285 27.51 -6.29 16.63
C GLN A 285 28.86 -5.77 16.12
N LYS A 286 29.48 -4.91 16.90
CA LYS A 286 30.93 -4.63 16.82
C LYS A 286 31.57 -4.82 18.18
#